data_26a9995fae6ab350e176e251c10bb9cf
#
_entry.id   26a9995fae6ab350e176e251c10bb9cf
#
_cell.length_a   1.000
_cell.length_b   1.000
_cell.length_c   1.000
_cell.angle_alpha   90.00
_cell.angle_beta   90.00
_cell.angle_gamma   90.00
#
_symmetry.space_group_name_H-M   'P 1'
#
loop_
_entity.id
_entity.type
_entity.pdbx_description
1 polymer ?
#
loop_
_entity_poly.entity_id
_entity_poly.type
_entity_poly.pdbx_seq_one_letter_code
_entity_poly.pdbx_strand_id
1 'polypeptide(L)'
;MNRPSVLSCGEVLWDLFPEGPRFGGAAANFACHAALLGGEVTLLSAVGTDARGDQALAILQGFGVDTALIQRSGAASTGSVGVSVDAAGKPSFEIHAGSAWDRVAWNAALEARVAKVDAIYFGTLGQRSEPSRATIRQALRLAQARGILRVLDINLRKPFHDAALIRDSIALASVLKLSDDELPEVAAACGLALDAQPENTLRALLVRCGLTLVAMTRGAEGALLVSAEAVIRQPGIPTTVVDTVGAGDSFTAALVIGLLKGETHQALLRRACEIASAVCAQPGAVPSLA
;
A
#
# COMPACT_ATOMS: atom_id res chain seq x y z
N MET A 1 -9.90 23.07 -8.14
CA MET A 1 -9.35 22.39 -6.93
C MET A 1 -7.97 21.87 -7.30
N ASN A 2 -6.98 22.05 -6.44
CA ASN A 2 -5.65 21.46 -6.67
C ASN A 2 -5.76 19.94 -6.66
N ARG A 3 -4.94 19.27 -7.47
CA ARG A 3 -4.86 17.80 -7.48
C ARG A 3 -4.24 17.34 -6.15
N PRO A 4 -4.79 16.30 -5.48
CA PRO A 4 -4.17 15.73 -4.27
C PRO A 4 -2.73 15.28 -4.55
N SER A 5 -1.78 15.71 -3.71
CA SER A 5 -0.37 15.36 -3.85
C SER A 5 0.00 14.25 -2.86
N VAL A 6 0.53 13.13 -3.38
CA VAL A 6 0.78 11.92 -2.58
C VAL A 6 2.21 11.42 -2.80
N LEU A 7 2.89 11.07 -1.71
CA LEU A 7 4.14 10.32 -1.73
C LEU A 7 3.85 8.87 -1.40
N SER A 8 4.09 7.96 -2.33
CA SER A 8 4.08 6.51 -2.07
C SER A 8 5.48 6.04 -1.69
N CYS A 9 5.61 5.26 -0.61
CA CYS A 9 6.90 4.78 -0.12
C CYS A 9 6.92 3.24 -0.04
N GLY A 10 7.83 2.60 -0.75
CA GLY A 10 7.99 1.15 -0.67
C GLY A 10 8.58 0.50 -1.91
N GLU A 11 8.19 -0.74 -2.15
CA GLU A 11 8.77 -1.60 -3.16
C GLU A 11 8.25 -1.37 -4.57
N VAL A 12 9.18 -1.53 -5.53
CA VAL A 12 8.95 -1.80 -6.95
C VAL A 12 9.56 -3.15 -7.25
N LEU A 13 8.79 -4.08 -7.81
CA LEU A 13 9.25 -5.43 -8.06
C LEU A 13 8.58 -6.07 -9.29
N TRP A 14 9.05 -7.25 -9.63
CA TRP A 14 8.49 -8.09 -10.68
C TRP A 14 8.12 -9.45 -10.11
N ASP A 15 6.88 -9.86 -10.30
CA ASP A 15 6.42 -11.22 -10.04
C ASP A 15 6.83 -12.10 -11.21
N LEU A 16 7.70 -13.09 -10.94
CA LEU A 16 8.31 -13.94 -11.95
C LEU A 16 7.47 -15.21 -12.12
N PHE A 17 6.41 -15.10 -12.93
CA PHE A 17 5.59 -16.25 -13.30
C PHE A 17 6.28 -17.09 -14.39
N PRO A 18 5.92 -18.38 -14.54
CA PRO A 18 6.40 -19.22 -15.64
C PRO A 18 6.12 -18.65 -17.03
N GLU A 19 5.00 -17.95 -17.19
CA GLU A 19 4.55 -17.32 -18.44
C GLU A 19 5.27 -15.99 -18.74
N GLY A 20 5.99 -15.44 -17.77
CA GLY A 20 6.75 -14.21 -17.88
C GLY A 20 6.60 -13.27 -16.69
N PRO A 21 7.49 -12.27 -16.56
CA PRO A 21 7.47 -11.34 -15.45
C PRO A 21 6.28 -10.39 -15.55
N ARG A 22 5.63 -10.13 -14.41
CA ARG A 22 4.57 -9.13 -14.26
C ARG A 22 5.02 -8.03 -13.32
N PHE A 23 4.77 -6.79 -13.71
CA PHE A 23 5.05 -5.61 -12.88
C PHE A 23 4.18 -5.62 -11.62
N GLY A 24 4.78 -5.25 -10.47
CA GLY A 24 4.12 -5.28 -9.18
C GLY A 24 4.87 -4.51 -8.10
N GLY A 25 4.45 -4.78 -6.87
CA GLY A 25 4.85 -4.08 -5.65
C GLY A 25 3.73 -3.19 -5.14
N ALA A 26 3.31 -3.38 -3.88
CA ALA A 26 2.12 -2.68 -3.36
C ALA A 26 2.27 -1.16 -3.44
N ALA A 27 3.46 -0.62 -3.15
CA ALA A 27 3.69 0.82 -3.25
C ALA A 27 3.65 1.33 -4.70
N ALA A 28 4.12 0.54 -5.66
CA ALA A 28 4.06 0.88 -7.08
C ALA A 28 2.63 0.78 -7.62
N ASN A 29 1.90 -0.29 -7.28
CA ASN A 29 0.50 -0.49 -7.66
C ASN A 29 -0.38 0.64 -7.12
N PHE A 30 -0.24 0.95 -5.81
CA PHE A 30 -0.92 2.08 -5.19
C PHE A 30 -0.64 3.39 -5.93
N ALA A 31 0.64 3.66 -6.25
CA ALA A 31 1.03 4.89 -6.96
C ALA A 31 0.34 5.01 -8.32
N CYS A 32 0.31 3.93 -9.12
CA CYS A 32 -0.37 3.89 -10.40
C CYS A 32 -1.88 4.14 -10.24
N HIS A 33 -2.55 3.44 -9.33
CA HIS A 33 -3.99 3.63 -9.08
C HIS A 33 -4.31 5.03 -8.58
N ALA A 34 -3.52 5.59 -7.66
CA ALA A 34 -3.73 6.94 -7.15
C ALA A 34 -3.54 8.01 -8.25
N ALA A 35 -2.60 7.81 -9.18
CA ALA A 35 -2.42 8.67 -10.34
C ALA A 35 -3.62 8.59 -11.31
N LEU A 36 -4.10 7.37 -11.62
CA LEU A 36 -5.32 7.15 -12.43
C LEU A 36 -6.55 7.81 -11.81
N LEU A 37 -6.65 7.88 -10.47
CA LEU A 37 -7.72 8.54 -9.74
C LEU A 37 -7.56 10.06 -9.63
N GLY A 38 -6.57 10.63 -10.32
CA GLY A 38 -6.32 12.06 -10.45
C GLY A 38 -5.40 12.65 -9.39
N GLY A 39 -4.65 11.83 -8.65
CA GLY A 39 -3.58 12.28 -7.76
C GLY A 39 -2.36 12.79 -8.52
N GLU A 40 -1.58 13.68 -7.91
CA GLU A 40 -0.20 13.99 -8.25
C GLU A 40 0.70 13.09 -7.39
N VAL A 41 1.20 12.00 -7.95
CA VAL A 41 1.85 10.94 -7.17
C VAL A 41 3.34 10.87 -7.48
N THR A 42 4.16 10.92 -6.44
CA THR A 42 5.61 10.62 -6.51
C THR A 42 5.86 9.30 -5.81
N LEU A 43 6.71 8.45 -6.37
CA LEU A 43 7.11 7.19 -5.74
C LEU A 43 8.52 7.27 -5.18
N LEU A 44 8.67 7.03 -3.87
CA LEU A 44 9.94 6.79 -3.20
C LEU A 44 10.25 5.31 -3.20
N SER A 45 11.25 4.92 -3.98
CA SER A 45 11.71 3.53 -4.10
C SER A 45 13.15 3.48 -4.61
N ALA A 46 13.62 2.29 -4.95
CA ALA A 46 14.83 2.12 -5.75
C ALA A 46 14.71 0.91 -6.68
N VAL A 47 15.34 1.02 -7.85
CA VAL A 47 15.47 -0.05 -8.84
C VAL A 47 16.94 -0.25 -9.22
N GLY A 48 17.26 -1.43 -9.73
CA GLY A 48 18.59 -1.71 -10.29
C GLY A 48 18.89 -0.90 -11.56
N THR A 49 20.16 -0.88 -11.97
CA THR A 49 20.58 -0.41 -13.28
C THR A 49 20.46 -1.54 -14.34
N ASP A 50 19.41 -2.33 -14.22
CA ASP A 50 19.08 -3.47 -15.09
C ASP A 50 17.84 -3.17 -15.95
N ALA A 51 17.59 -4.02 -16.96
CA ALA A 51 16.48 -3.87 -17.90
C ALA A 51 15.10 -3.85 -17.20
N ARG A 52 14.93 -4.59 -16.09
CA ARG A 52 13.68 -4.59 -15.30
C ARG A 52 13.47 -3.25 -14.62
N GLY A 53 14.55 -2.61 -14.15
CA GLY A 53 14.50 -1.27 -13.59
C GLY A 53 14.06 -0.23 -14.61
N ASP A 54 14.61 -0.29 -15.83
CA ASP A 54 14.24 0.61 -16.93
C ASP A 54 12.78 0.42 -17.35
N GLN A 55 12.33 -0.82 -17.47
CA GLN A 55 10.94 -1.15 -17.79
C GLN A 55 9.97 -0.69 -16.68
N ALA A 56 10.34 -0.88 -15.41
CA ALA A 56 9.52 -0.43 -14.28
C ALA A 56 9.33 1.09 -14.28
N LEU A 57 10.41 1.86 -14.54
CA LEU A 57 10.32 3.31 -14.67
C LEU A 57 9.41 3.73 -15.82
N ALA A 58 9.54 3.08 -16.98
CA ALA A 58 8.70 3.38 -18.15
C ALA A 58 7.21 3.11 -17.86
N ILE A 59 6.89 2.00 -17.18
CA ILE A 59 5.52 1.66 -16.78
C ILE A 59 4.96 2.73 -15.82
N LEU A 60 5.69 3.06 -14.76
CA LEU A 60 5.27 4.08 -13.78
C LEU A 60 5.01 5.43 -14.43
N GLN A 61 5.91 5.88 -15.32
CA GLN A 61 5.75 7.11 -16.09
C GLN A 61 4.55 7.05 -17.03
N GLY A 62 4.27 5.90 -17.63
CA GLY A 62 3.09 5.66 -18.47
C GLY A 62 1.78 5.84 -17.71
N PHE A 63 1.75 5.54 -16.40
CA PHE A 63 0.62 5.82 -15.50
C PHE A 63 0.61 7.24 -14.93
N GLY A 64 1.59 8.09 -15.27
CA GLY A 64 1.68 9.47 -14.78
C GLY A 64 2.27 9.59 -13.36
N VAL A 65 2.98 8.56 -12.88
CA VAL A 65 3.69 8.60 -11.60
C VAL A 65 5.03 9.33 -11.78
N ASP A 66 5.30 10.30 -10.91
CA ASP A 66 6.60 10.97 -10.84
C ASP A 66 7.65 10.02 -10.24
N THR A 67 8.67 9.71 -11.04
CA THR A 67 9.76 8.77 -10.72
C THR A 67 11.04 9.47 -10.23
N ALA A 68 11.02 10.79 -10.01
CA ALA A 68 12.21 11.57 -9.64
C ALA A 68 12.85 11.13 -8.30
N LEU A 69 12.09 10.47 -7.41
CA LEU A 69 12.58 9.92 -6.15
C LEU A 69 12.86 8.41 -6.21
N ILE A 70 12.80 7.78 -7.39
CA ILE A 70 13.24 6.39 -7.55
C ILE A 70 14.75 6.38 -7.76
N GLN A 71 15.47 5.84 -6.78
CA GLN A 71 16.93 5.75 -6.80
C GLN A 71 17.39 4.62 -7.72
N ARG A 72 18.54 4.79 -8.37
CA ARG A 72 19.15 3.76 -9.23
C ARG A 72 20.32 3.10 -8.49
N SER A 73 20.29 1.79 -8.36
CA SER A 73 21.32 1.02 -7.67
C SER A 73 22.17 0.23 -8.66
N GLY A 74 23.49 0.48 -8.68
CA GLY A 74 24.45 -0.39 -9.37
C GLY A 74 24.88 -1.60 -8.53
N ALA A 75 24.52 -1.63 -7.24
CA ALA A 75 24.94 -2.66 -6.29
C ALA A 75 23.84 -3.69 -5.95
N ALA A 76 22.61 -3.46 -6.39
CA ALA A 76 21.49 -4.36 -6.15
C ALA A 76 20.55 -4.37 -7.36
N SER A 77 19.99 -5.53 -7.67
CA SER A 77 19.04 -5.71 -8.76
C SER A 77 17.67 -5.13 -8.42
N THR A 78 16.88 -4.85 -9.45
CA THR A 78 15.45 -4.53 -9.31
C THR A 78 14.74 -5.67 -8.59
N GLY A 79 13.83 -5.32 -7.68
CA GLY A 79 13.11 -6.27 -6.85
C GLY A 79 12.38 -7.34 -7.66
N SER A 80 12.33 -8.54 -7.13
CA SER A 80 11.60 -9.65 -7.75
C SER A 80 11.05 -10.63 -6.72
N VAL A 81 9.97 -11.30 -7.13
CA VAL A 81 9.30 -12.38 -6.40
C VAL A 81 9.25 -13.59 -7.31
N GLY A 82 9.86 -14.68 -6.87
CA GLY A 82 9.71 -15.98 -7.53
C GLY A 82 8.28 -16.49 -7.31
N VAL A 83 7.62 -16.89 -8.38
CA VAL A 83 6.30 -17.53 -8.31
C VAL A 83 6.43 -18.95 -8.81
N SER A 84 6.13 -19.91 -7.95
CA SER A 84 6.04 -21.32 -8.31
C SER A 84 4.62 -21.82 -8.07
N VAL A 85 4.14 -22.70 -8.95
CA VAL A 85 2.79 -23.27 -8.85
C VAL A 85 2.94 -24.77 -8.60
N ASP A 86 2.30 -25.28 -7.56
CA ASP A 86 2.35 -26.70 -7.23
C ASP A 86 1.47 -27.55 -8.19
N ALA A 87 1.51 -28.86 -8.05
CA ALA A 87 0.74 -29.79 -8.87
C ALA A 87 -0.79 -29.62 -8.73
N ALA A 88 -1.25 -28.96 -7.67
CA ALA A 88 -2.66 -28.64 -7.43
C ALA A 88 -3.04 -27.24 -7.96
N GLY A 89 -2.11 -26.54 -8.63
CA GLY A 89 -2.33 -25.19 -9.16
C GLY A 89 -2.22 -24.07 -8.11
N LYS A 90 -1.74 -24.36 -6.89
CA LYS A 90 -1.61 -23.37 -5.82
C LYS A 90 -0.29 -22.62 -5.96
N PRO A 91 -0.31 -21.27 -6.07
CA PRO A 91 0.91 -20.48 -6.17
C PRO A 91 1.60 -20.38 -4.81
N SER A 92 2.93 -20.35 -4.82
CA SER A 92 3.77 -19.93 -3.71
C SER A 92 4.69 -18.80 -4.16
N PHE A 93 4.96 -17.86 -3.26
CA PHE A 93 5.67 -16.62 -3.54
C PHE A 93 6.93 -16.54 -2.69
N GLU A 94 8.08 -16.34 -3.33
CA GLU A 94 9.36 -16.11 -2.66
C GLU A 94 9.87 -14.69 -2.98
N ILE A 95 9.76 -13.79 -2.00
CA ILE A 95 10.23 -12.42 -2.16
C ILE A 95 11.75 -12.41 -1.97
N HIS A 96 12.50 -12.10 -3.04
CA HIS A 96 13.96 -12.13 -3.01
C HIS A 96 14.51 -11.00 -2.11
N ALA A 97 15.49 -11.34 -1.27
CA ALA A 97 16.19 -10.40 -0.41
C ALA A 97 17.26 -9.60 -1.18
N GLY A 98 17.71 -8.48 -0.61
CA GLY A 98 18.81 -7.67 -1.16
C GLY A 98 18.45 -6.90 -2.42
N SER A 99 17.17 -6.67 -2.66
CA SER A 99 16.66 -5.87 -3.76
C SER A 99 17.05 -4.39 -3.64
N ALA A 100 17.06 -3.65 -4.74
CA ALA A 100 17.41 -2.23 -4.75
C ALA A 100 16.53 -1.42 -3.77
N TRP A 101 15.22 -1.68 -3.70
CA TRP A 101 14.30 -0.99 -2.80
C TRP A 101 14.56 -1.25 -1.30
N ASP A 102 15.41 -2.21 -0.94
CA ASP A 102 15.90 -2.41 0.43
C ASP A 102 16.91 -1.35 0.88
N ARG A 103 17.39 -0.49 -0.05
CA ARG A 103 18.53 0.42 0.13
C ARG A 103 18.21 1.87 -0.17
N VAL A 104 16.96 2.28 -0.03
CA VAL A 104 16.53 3.67 -0.26
C VAL A 104 17.18 4.61 0.76
N ALA A 105 17.96 5.58 0.28
CA ALA A 105 18.65 6.53 1.13
C ALA A 105 17.87 7.84 1.25
N TRP A 106 17.98 8.49 2.41
CA TRP A 106 17.48 9.85 2.63
C TRP A 106 18.30 10.86 1.83
N ASN A 107 17.64 11.85 1.25
CA ASN A 107 18.29 12.98 0.58
C ASN A 107 17.44 14.27 0.65
N ALA A 108 18.04 15.39 0.26
CA ALA A 108 17.39 16.71 0.32
C ALA A 108 16.15 16.82 -0.61
N ALA A 109 16.12 16.09 -1.74
CA ALA A 109 14.98 16.10 -2.65
C ALA A 109 13.76 15.41 -2.01
N LEU A 110 13.99 14.30 -1.29
CA LEU A 110 12.95 13.62 -0.52
C LEU A 110 12.42 14.52 0.59
N GLU A 111 13.31 15.17 1.35
CA GLU A 111 12.90 16.09 2.42
C GLU A 111 12.03 17.23 1.89
N ALA A 112 12.43 17.84 0.77
CA ALA A 112 11.68 18.89 0.11
C ALA A 112 10.31 18.39 -0.41
N ARG A 113 10.22 17.13 -0.87
CA ARG A 113 8.95 16.53 -1.34
C ARG A 113 8.01 16.27 -0.19
N VAL A 114 8.49 15.69 0.92
CA VAL A 114 7.67 15.45 2.13
C VAL A 114 7.02 16.74 2.63
N ALA A 115 7.69 17.87 2.51
CA ALA A 115 7.15 19.16 2.96
C ALA A 115 5.97 19.68 2.11
N LYS A 116 5.70 19.07 0.94
CA LYS A 116 4.76 19.58 -0.07
C LYS A 116 3.61 18.63 -0.39
N VAL A 117 3.61 17.42 0.17
CA VAL A 117 2.55 16.44 -0.11
C VAL A 117 1.41 16.55 0.90
N ASP A 118 0.22 16.15 0.48
CA ASP A 118 -0.98 16.09 1.32
C ASP A 118 -1.05 14.76 2.09
N ALA A 119 -0.46 13.69 1.52
CA ALA A 119 -0.43 12.37 2.16
C ALA A 119 0.85 11.59 1.84
N ILE A 120 1.21 10.68 2.77
CA ILE A 120 2.20 9.61 2.54
C ILE A 120 1.50 8.26 2.68
N TYR A 121 1.65 7.41 1.67
CA TYR A 121 1.33 5.98 1.72
C TYR A 121 2.58 5.18 2.02
N PHE A 122 2.45 4.15 2.85
CA PHE A 122 3.53 3.21 3.16
C PHE A 122 2.97 1.85 3.60
N GLY A 123 3.81 0.79 3.47
CA GLY A 123 3.51 -0.56 3.92
C GLY A 123 4.60 -1.12 4.84
N THR A 124 4.40 -2.35 5.32
CA THR A 124 5.40 -3.04 6.17
C THR A 124 6.55 -3.60 5.36
N LEU A 125 6.29 -4.15 4.15
CA LEU A 125 7.32 -4.80 3.34
C LEU A 125 8.45 -3.84 2.95
N GLY A 126 8.15 -2.59 2.60
CA GLY A 126 9.14 -1.55 2.30
C GLY A 126 10.09 -1.22 3.47
N GLN A 127 9.74 -1.69 4.67
CA GLN A 127 10.52 -1.49 5.90
C GLN A 127 11.29 -2.73 6.36
N ARG A 128 11.34 -3.80 5.57
CA ARG A 128 12.02 -5.06 5.97
C ARG A 128 13.53 -4.90 6.16
N SER A 129 14.15 -3.97 5.43
CA SER A 129 15.59 -3.69 5.49
C SER A 129 15.87 -2.34 6.17
N GLU A 130 16.90 -2.29 7.01
CA GLU A 130 17.18 -1.11 7.85
C GLU A 130 17.41 0.19 7.06
N PRO A 131 18.16 0.24 5.94
CA PRO A 131 18.36 1.49 5.20
C PRO A 131 17.05 2.12 4.74
N SER A 132 16.16 1.32 4.14
CA SER A 132 14.86 1.82 3.68
C SER A 132 13.90 2.09 4.84
N ARG A 133 13.92 1.27 5.89
CA ARG A 133 13.15 1.49 7.11
C ARG A 133 13.48 2.85 7.74
N ALA A 134 14.77 3.15 7.91
CA ALA A 134 15.20 4.42 8.48
C ALA A 134 14.70 5.61 7.65
N THR A 135 14.85 5.55 6.33
CA THR A 135 14.41 6.58 5.39
C THR A 135 12.89 6.78 5.42
N ILE A 136 12.10 5.70 5.32
CA ILE A 136 10.63 5.76 5.37
C ILE A 136 10.17 6.34 6.71
N ARG A 137 10.71 5.86 7.82
CA ARG A 137 10.35 6.35 9.16
C ARG A 137 10.73 7.82 9.36
N GLN A 138 11.83 8.27 8.80
CA GLN A 138 12.22 9.69 8.82
C GLN A 138 11.20 10.55 8.06
N ALA A 139 10.78 10.12 6.86
CA ALA A 139 9.74 10.80 6.09
C ALA A 139 8.41 10.87 6.87
N LEU A 140 8.00 9.78 7.51
CA LEU A 140 6.77 9.71 8.29
C LEU A 140 6.81 10.61 9.54
N ARG A 141 7.94 10.68 10.27
CA ARG A 141 8.10 11.60 11.41
C ARG A 141 8.03 13.05 10.96
N LEU A 142 8.66 13.38 9.83
CA LEU A 142 8.59 14.72 9.27
C LEU A 142 7.15 15.10 8.86
N ALA A 143 6.43 14.17 8.25
CA ALA A 143 5.03 14.31 7.89
C ALA A 143 4.14 14.46 9.14
N GLN A 144 4.40 13.67 10.19
CA GLN A 144 3.69 13.76 11.47
C GLN A 144 3.83 15.14 12.10
N ALA A 145 5.03 15.68 12.14
CA ALA A 145 5.30 17.02 12.69
C ALA A 145 4.59 18.13 11.91
N ARG A 146 4.16 17.87 10.67
CA ARG A 146 3.45 18.80 9.80
C ARG A 146 1.94 18.54 9.68
N GLY A 147 1.42 17.54 10.37
CA GLY A 147 0.00 17.17 10.27
C GLY A 147 -0.41 16.54 8.93
N ILE A 148 0.56 16.09 8.13
CA ILE A 148 0.33 15.42 6.84
C ILE A 148 -0.31 14.04 7.08
N LEU A 149 -1.26 13.65 6.24
CA LEU A 149 -1.92 12.34 6.31
C LEU A 149 -0.90 11.21 6.10
N ARG A 150 -0.89 10.21 6.97
CA ARG A 150 0.01 9.04 6.90
C ARG A 150 -0.83 7.77 6.86
N VAL A 151 -0.89 7.15 5.70
CA VAL A 151 -1.75 5.99 5.44
C VAL A 151 -0.88 4.73 5.37
N LEU A 152 -1.10 3.85 6.34
CA LEU A 152 -0.49 2.53 6.40
C LEU A 152 -1.44 1.50 5.80
N ASP A 153 -1.03 0.86 4.72
CA ASP A 153 -1.56 -0.44 4.33
C ASP A 153 -0.66 -1.51 4.97
N ILE A 154 -1.18 -2.23 5.96
CA ILE A 154 -0.33 -3.14 6.75
C ILE A 154 0.29 -4.23 5.88
N ASN A 155 -0.48 -4.83 4.99
CA ASN A 155 -0.09 -5.71 3.91
C ASN A 155 1.03 -6.70 4.30
N LEU A 156 0.75 -7.53 5.30
CA LEU A 156 1.73 -8.43 5.93
C LEU A 156 2.29 -9.46 4.95
N ARG A 157 3.61 -9.61 4.91
CA ARG A 157 4.31 -10.59 4.06
C ARG A 157 5.31 -11.39 4.90
N LYS A 158 5.01 -12.67 5.15
CA LYS A 158 5.94 -13.58 5.86
C LYS A 158 7.16 -13.87 4.98
N PRO A 159 8.36 -13.97 5.58
CA PRO A 159 8.71 -13.79 7.00
C PRO A 159 9.15 -12.36 7.36
N PHE A 160 8.78 -11.31 6.58
CA PHE A 160 9.37 -9.97 6.62
C PHE A 160 8.68 -9.01 7.60
N HIS A 161 7.92 -9.54 8.57
CA HIS A 161 7.32 -8.74 9.64
C HIS A 161 7.37 -9.48 10.98
N ASP A 162 7.29 -8.70 12.03
CA ASP A 162 7.12 -9.11 13.41
C ASP A 162 6.21 -8.12 14.17
N ALA A 163 5.86 -8.45 15.40
CA ALA A 163 5.00 -7.60 16.22
C ALA A 163 5.60 -6.21 16.47
N ALA A 164 6.93 -6.06 16.49
CA ALA A 164 7.57 -4.76 16.68
C ALA A 164 7.42 -3.89 15.43
N LEU A 165 7.65 -4.43 14.24
CA LEU A 165 7.46 -3.72 12.98
C LEU A 165 6.00 -3.26 12.81
N ILE A 166 5.03 -4.13 13.14
CA ILE A 166 3.61 -3.80 13.10
C ILE A 166 3.30 -2.62 14.03
N ARG A 167 3.66 -2.69 15.32
CA ARG A 167 3.42 -1.61 16.29
C ARG A 167 4.06 -0.29 15.89
N ASP A 168 5.34 -0.34 15.51
CA ASP A 168 6.10 0.85 15.15
C ASP A 168 5.54 1.52 13.89
N SER A 169 5.07 0.73 12.93
CA SER A 169 4.44 1.24 11.70
C SER A 169 3.08 1.90 12.02
N ILE A 170 2.26 1.27 12.85
CA ILE A 170 0.96 1.83 13.28
C ILE A 170 1.17 3.12 14.08
N ALA A 171 2.17 3.21 14.94
CA ALA A 171 2.48 4.41 15.71
C ALA A 171 2.85 5.63 14.84
N LEU A 172 3.29 5.40 13.61
CA LEU A 172 3.60 6.44 12.62
C LEU A 172 2.42 6.76 11.70
N ALA A 173 1.35 5.98 11.73
CA ALA A 173 0.18 6.16 10.88
C ALA A 173 -0.83 7.14 11.49
N SER A 174 -1.70 7.71 10.67
CA SER A 174 -2.95 8.36 11.07
C SER A 174 -4.15 7.55 10.56
N VAL A 175 -3.99 6.83 9.46
CA VAL A 175 -4.98 5.92 8.88
C VAL A 175 -4.36 4.54 8.74
N LEU A 176 -5.08 3.51 9.16
CA LEU A 176 -4.71 2.11 8.99
C LEU A 176 -5.68 1.42 8.03
N LYS A 177 -5.14 0.75 7.01
CA LYS A 177 -5.89 -0.24 6.24
C LYS A 177 -5.31 -1.63 6.49
N LEU A 178 -6.19 -2.60 6.63
CA LEU A 178 -5.85 -4.02 6.79
C LEU A 178 -6.92 -4.90 6.14
N SER A 179 -6.62 -6.18 5.96
CA SER A 179 -7.63 -7.21 5.63
C SER A 179 -8.16 -7.88 6.91
N ASP A 180 -9.25 -8.61 6.79
CA ASP A 180 -9.79 -9.44 7.88
C ASP A 180 -8.81 -10.56 8.30
N ASP A 181 -8.08 -11.15 7.35
CA ASP A 181 -7.03 -12.14 7.63
C ASP A 181 -5.86 -11.57 8.45
N GLU A 182 -5.58 -10.28 8.33
CA GLU A 182 -4.50 -9.59 9.05
C GLU A 182 -4.92 -9.11 10.44
N LEU A 183 -6.22 -8.94 10.67
CA LEU A 183 -6.76 -8.40 11.92
C LEU A 183 -6.29 -9.14 13.18
N PRO A 184 -6.23 -10.49 13.22
CA PRO A 184 -5.77 -11.21 14.39
C PRO A 184 -4.32 -10.88 14.77
N GLU A 185 -3.43 -10.84 13.80
CA GLU A 185 -2.01 -10.56 14.02
C GLU A 185 -1.76 -9.10 14.42
N VAL A 186 -2.48 -8.18 13.78
CA VAL A 186 -2.43 -6.74 14.10
C VAL A 186 -2.96 -6.47 15.51
N ALA A 187 -4.10 -7.05 15.89
CA ALA A 187 -4.67 -6.91 17.23
C ALA A 187 -3.71 -7.44 18.30
N ALA A 188 -3.16 -8.65 18.10
CA ALA A 188 -2.19 -9.25 19.01
C ALA A 188 -0.93 -8.39 19.16
N ALA A 189 -0.39 -7.87 18.06
CA ALA A 189 0.77 -6.97 18.06
C ALA A 189 0.49 -5.68 18.87
N CYS A 190 -0.74 -5.17 18.87
CA CYS A 190 -1.16 -4.00 19.62
C CYS A 190 -1.62 -4.31 21.06
N GLY A 191 -1.54 -5.58 21.50
CA GLY A 191 -1.97 -6.00 22.83
C GLY A 191 -3.49 -5.95 23.03
N LEU A 192 -4.25 -6.21 21.97
CA LEU A 192 -5.72 -6.26 21.98
C LEU A 192 -6.20 -7.70 21.80
N ALA A 193 -7.30 -8.02 22.50
CA ALA A 193 -8.03 -9.25 22.22
C ALA A 193 -8.94 -9.06 21.00
N LEU A 194 -9.18 -10.15 20.27
CA LEU A 194 -10.19 -10.17 19.22
C LEU A 194 -11.59 -10.21 19.84
N ASP A 195 -12.50 -9.41 19.29
CA ASP A 195 -13.91 -9.46 19.56
C ASP A 195 -14.62 -10.28 18.47
N ALA A 196 -15.75 -10.91 18.82
CA ALA A 196 -16.60 -11.63 17.87
C ALA A 196 -17.16 -10.71 16.78
N GLN A 197 -17.32 -9.42 17.08
CA GLN A 197 -17.66 -8.39 16.11
C GLN A 197 -16.39 -7.61 15.74
N PRO A 198 -15.89 -7.73 14.52
CA PRO A 198 -14.63 -7.10 14.12
C PRO A 198 -14.63 -5.58 14.33
N GLU A 199 -15.78 -4.92 14.23
CA GLU A 199 -15.92 -3.48 14.48
C GLU A 199 -15.45 -3.05 15.86
N ASN A 200 -15.64 -3.89 16.88
CA ASN A 200 -15.18 -3.61 18.25
C ASN A 200 -13.65 -3.64 18.31
N THR A 201 -13.02 -4.63 17.67
CA THR A 201 -11.56 -4.69 17.58
C THR A 201 -10.98 -3.50 16.78
N LEU A 202 -11.63 -3.12 15.66
CA LEU A 202 -11.20 -1.96 14.87
C LEU A 202 -11.33 -0.66 15.66
N ARG A 203 -12.40 -0.51 16.45
CA ARG A 203 -12.60 0.65 17.32
C ARG A 203 -11.55 0.68 18.43
N ALA A 204 -11.22 -0.47 19.01
CA ALA A 204 -10.15 -0.58 19.99
C ALA A 204 -8.78 -0.21 19.41
N LEU A 205 -8.47 -0.65 18.16
CA LEU A 205 -7.26 -0.24 17.42
C LEU A 205 -7.22 1.27 17.20
N LEU A 206 -8.33 1.87 16.73
CA LEU A 206 -8.45 3.31 16.50
C LEU A 206 -8.10 4.10 17.75
N VAL A 207 -8.71 3.76 18.89
CA VAL A 207 -8.51 4.47 20.17
C VAL A 207 -7.11 4.21 20.73
N ARG A 208 -6.70 2.94 20.81
CA ARG A 208 -5.42 2.55 21.43
C ARG A 208 -4.21 3.09 20.69
N CYS A 209 -4.30 3.17 19.37
CA CYS A 209 -3.18 3.58 18.51
C CYS A 209 -3.27 5.06 18.07
N GLY A 210 -4.28 5.81 18.51
CA GLY A 210 -4.45 7.22 18.16
C GLY A 210 -4.70 7.45 16.66
N LEU A 211 -5.35 6.49 16.00
CA LEU A 211 -5.69 6.58 14.58
C LEU A 211 -6.94 7.46 14.38
N THR A 212 -7.03 8.12 13.24
CA THR A 212 -8.23 8.88 12.85
C THR A 212 -9.22 8.01 12.09
N LEU A 213 -8.72 6.95 11.42
CA LEU A 213 -9.51 6.07 10.59
C LEU A 213 -8.89 4.68 10.51
N VAL A 214 -9.74 3.63 10.56
CA VAL A 214 -9.34 2.25 10.29
C VAL A 214 -10.26 1.69 9.21
N ALA A 215 -9.68 1.20 8.11
CA ALA A 215 -10.40 0.52 7.03
C ALA A 215 -10.02 -0.95 7.00
N MET A 216 -11.01 -1.85 6.93
CA MET A 216 -10.79 -3.29 6.82
C MET A 216 -11.50 -3.84 5.60
N THR A 217 -10.76 -4.49 4.71
CA THR A 217 -11.29 -5.23 3.55
C THR A 217 -11.61 -6.66 3.95
N ARG A 218 -12.68 -7.25 3.38
CA ARG A 218 -13.18 -8.60 3.69
C ARG A 218 -13.47 -9.40 2.41
N GLY A 219 -12.64 -9.24 1.42
CA GLY A 219 -12.80 -9.90 0.12
C GLY A 219 -14.19 -9.68 -0.46
N ALA A 220 -14.89 -10.80 -0.78
CA ALA A 220 -16.23 -10.76 -1.35
C ALA A 220 -17.32 -10.20 -0.40
N GLU A 221 -17.05 -10.12 0.91
CA GLU A 221 -17.97 -9.53 1.90
C GLU A 221 -17.93 -8.00 1.93
N GLY A 222 -17.00 -7.37 1.19
CA GLY A 222 -16.86 -5.92 1.09
C GLY A 222 -15.89 -5.33 2.10
N ALA A 223 -16.27 -4.25 2.81
CA ALA A 223 -15.35 -3.55 3.69
C ALA A 223 -16.06 -2.85 4.86
N LEU A 224 -15.27 -2.57 5.91
CA LEU A 224 -15.63 -1.77 7.06
C LEU A 224 -14.75 -0.52 7.12
N LEU A 225 -15.32 0.58 7.57
CA LEU A 225 -14.62 1.82 7.89
C LEU A 225 -15.03 2.28 9.27
N VAL A 226 -14.06 2.51 10.15
CA VAL A 226 -14.27 2.95 11.53
C VAL A 226 -13.57 4.26 11.78
N SER A 227 -14.32 5.27 12.20
CA SER A 227 -13.83 6.56 12.72
C SER A 227 -14.32 6.76 14.16
N ALA A 228 -13.95 7.90 14.76
CA ALA A 228 -14.46 8.26 16.07
C ALA A 228 -15.99 8.41 16.08
N GLU A 229 -16.56 8.90 14.96
CA GLU A 229 -17.97 9.26 14.85
C GLU A 229 -18.84 8.10 14.33
N ALA A 230 -18.28 7.17 13.54
CA ALA A 230 -19.10 6.22 12.82
C ALA A 230 -18.39 4.88 12.53
N VAL A 231 -19.23 3.84 12.39
CA VAL A 231 -18.87 2.57 11.75
C VAL A 231 -19.70 2.45 10.47
N ILE A 232 -19.02 2.36 9.36
CA ILE A 232 -19.65 2.25 8.04
C ILE A 232 -19.34 0.87 7.46
N ARG A 233 -20.37 0.23 6.93
CA ARG A 233 -20.29 -1.09 6.29
C ARG A 233 -20.65 -0.93 4.83
N GLN A 234 -19.81 -1.45 3.95
CA GLN A 234 -20.09 -1.55 2.54
C GLN A 234 -20.11 -3.04 2.17
N PRO A 235 -21.23 -3.57 1.73
CA PRO A 235 -21.30 -4.94 1.18
C PRO A 235 -20.40 -5.08 -0.04
N GLY A 236 -19.94 -6.31 -0.30
CA GLY A 236 -19.17 -6.61 -1.50
C GLY A 236 -19.93 -6.29 -2.79
N ILE A 237 -19.20 -5.96 -3.81
CA ILE A 237 -19.74 -5.70 -5.14
C ILE A 237 -19.70 -7.03 -5.93
N PRO A 238 -20.82 -7.55 -6.40
CA PRO A 238 -20.86 -8.77 -7.20
C PRO A 238 -19.95 -8.64 -8.43
N THR A 239 -18.99 -9.56 -8.57
CA THR A 239 -17.95 -9.48 -9.61
C THR A 239 -17.55 -10.88 -10.06
N THR A 240 -17.36 -11.06 -11.38
CA THR A 240 -16.68 -12.23 -11.90
C THR A 240 -15.18 -12.03 -11.74
N VAL A 241 -14.58 -12.72 -10.78
CA VAL A 241 -13.18 -12.58 -10.44
C VAL A 241 -12.30 -13.25 -11.49
N VAL A 242 -11.37 -12.49 -12.05
CA VAL A 242 -10.31 -12.95 -12.99
C VAL A 242 -8.97 -13.01 -12.25
N ASP A 243 -8.63 -11.94 -11.49
CA ASP A 243 -7.38 -11.82 -10.74
C ASP A 243 -7.64 -10.95 -9.51
N THR A 244 -7.04 -11.28 -8.35
CA THR A 244 -7.19 -10.48 -7.12
C THR A 244 -5.99 -9.60 -6.81
N VAL A 245 -4.92 -9.70 -7.62
CA VAL A 245 -3.71 -8.90 -7.44
C VAL A 245 -4.02 -7.42 -7.67
N GLY A 246 -3.54 -6.56 -6.77
CA GLY A 246 -3.75 -5.12 -6.85
C GLY A 246 -5.11 -4.61 -6.32
N ALA A 247 -6.06 -5.50 -5.97
CA ALA A 247 -7.35 -5.08 -5.42
C ALA A 247 -7.21 -4.27 -4.13
N GLY A 248 -6.37 -4.72 -3.19
CA GLY A 248 -6.06 -4.00 -1.95
C GLY A 248 -5.40 -2.65 -2.21
N ASP A 249 -4.45 -2.61 -3.15
CA ASP A 249 -3.70 -1.40 -3.51
C ASP A 249 -4.63 -0.35 -4.14
N SER A 250 -5.52 -0.79 -5.04
CA SER A 250 -6.52 0.06 -5.69
C SER A 250 -7.57 0.59 -4.71
N PHE A 251 -8.03 -0.26 -3.77
CA PHE A 251 -8.90 0.14 -2.67
C PHE A 251 -8.24 1.24 -1.84
N THR A 252 -6.98 1.04 -1.44
CA THR A 252 -6.24 2.01 -0.63
C THR A 252 -5.98 3.31 -1.39
N ALA A 253 -5.72 3.25 -2.71
CA ALA A 253 -5.59 4.44 -3.54
C ALA A 253 -6.91 5.24 -3.60
N ALA A 254 -8.04 4.56 -3.79
CA ALA A 254 -9.36 5.20 -3.76
C ALA A 254 -9.66 5.83 -2.39
N LEU A 255 -9.33 5.13 -1.31
CA LEU A 255 -9.46 5.62 0.06
C LEU A 255 -8.69 6.93 0.25
N VAL A 256 -7.39 6.95 -0.11
CA VAL A 256 -6.52 8.12 0.07
C VAL A 256 -7.00 9.30 -0.76
N ILE A 257 -7.25 9.09 -2.05
CA ILE A 257 -7.67 10.17 -2.96
C ILE A 257 -9.04 10.73 -2.54
N GLY A 258 -9.96 9.88 -2.09
CA GLY A 258 -11.27 10.31 -1.59
C GLY A 258 -11.18 11.12 -0.30
N LEU A 259 -10.35 10.71 0.66
CA LEU A 259 -10.08 11.47 1.88
C LEU A 259 -9.55 12.87 1.56
N LEU A 260 -8.56 12.96 0.66
CA LEU A 260 -7.95 14.23 0.26
C LEU A 260 -8.92 15.15 -0.53
N LYS A 261 -9.91 14.56 -1.21
CA LYS A 261 -10.99 15.30 -1.89
C LYS A 261 -12.14 15.68 -0.96
N GLY A 262 -12.12 15.26 0.31
CA GLY A 262 -13.18 15.54 1.28
C GLY A 262 -14.47 14.77 1.03
N GLU A 263 -14.41 13.60 0.39
CA GLU A 263 -15.59 12.75 0.19
C GLU A 263 -16.15 12.27 1.55
N THR A 264 -17.46 12.10 1.62
CA THR A 264 -18.06 11.47 2.82
C THR A 264 -17.58 10.04 2.95
N HIS A 265 -17.39 9.56 4.19
CA HIS A 265 -16.90 8.20 4.44
C HIS A 265 -17.76 7.12 3.76
N GLN A 266 -19.07 7.33 3.64
CA GLN A 266 -19.97 6.41 2.96
C GLN A 266 -19.70 6.34 1.45
N ALA A 267 -19.57 7.49 0.80
CA ALA A 267 -19.29 7.57 -0.64
C ALA A 267 -17.88 7.03 -0.97
N LEU A 268 -16.91 7.39 -0.14
CA LEU A 268 -15.53 6.94 -0.23
C LEU A 268 -15.41 5.43 -0.13
N LEU A 269 -16.03 4.81 0.89
CA LEU A 269 -15.94 3.36 1.10
C LEU A 269 -16.61 2.58 -0.05
N ARG A 270 -17.77 3.05 -0.52
CA ARG A 270 -18.45 2.48 -1.69
C ARG A 270 -17.57 2.53 -2.92
N ARG A 271 -17.02 3.71 -3.25
CA ARG A 271 -16.14 3.90 -4.41
C ARG A 271 -14.88 3.05 -4.32
N ALA A 272 -14.28 2.92 -3.14
CA ALA A 272 -13.10 2.07 -2.94
C ALA A 272 -13.42 0.58 -3.23
N CYS A 273 -14.59 0.09 -2.80
CA CYS A 273 -15.04 -1.26 -3.12
C CYS A 273 -15.36 -1.43 -4.62
N GLU A 274 -15.98 -0.44 -5.26
CA GLU A 274 -16.27 -0.47 -6.71
C GLU A 274 -14.99 -0.56 -7.53
N ILE A 275 -13.97 0.24 -7.21
CA ILE A 275 -12.67 0.24 -7.90
C ILE A 275 -11.93 -1.09 -7.66
N ALA A 276 -11.87 -1.58 -6.43
CA ALA A 276 -11.25 -2.88 -6.14
C ALA A 276 -11.93 -4.03 -6.88
N SER A 277 -13.27 -4.00 -6.96
CA SER A 277 -14.07 -4.95 -7.72
C SER A 277 -13.78 -4.90 -9.23
N ALA A 278 -13.69 -3.69 -9.80
CA ALA A 278 -13.33 -3.51 -11.21
C ALA A 278 -11.92 -4.01 -11.55
N VAL A 279 -10.97 -3.84 -10.63
CA VAL A 279 -9.62 -4.43 -10.74
C VAL A 279 -9.70 -5.94 -10.72
N CYS A 280 -10.45 -6.54 -9.79
CA CYS A 280 -10.62 -8.00 -9.72
C CYS A 280 -11.24 -8.61 -11.00
N ALA A 281 -11.98 -7.87 -11.79
CA ALA A 281 -12.59 -8.33 -13.04
C ALA A 281 -11.61 -8.37 -14.23
N GLN A 282 -10.36 -7.97 -14.05
CA GLN A 282 -9.35 -7.89 -15.11
C GLN A 282 -8.04 -8.55 -14.68
N PRO A 283 -7.18 -8.98 -15.62
CA PRO A 283 -5.89 -9.55 -15.30
C PRO A 283 -4.88 -8.45 -14.90
N GLY A 284 -4.03 -8.76 -13.92
CA GLY A 284 -2.91 -7.93 -13.48
C GLY A 284 -3.27 -6.89 -12.43
N ALA A 285 -2.23 -6.39 -11.76
CA ALA A 285 -2.35 -5.52 -10.59
C ALA A 285 -2.87 -4.11 -10.90
N VAL A 286 -2.61 -3.59 -12.10
CA VAL A 286 -3.00 -2.24 -12.54
C VAL A 286 -3.57 -2.33 -13.96
N PRO A 287 -4.77 -2.87 -14.13
CA PRO A 287 -5.42 -2.91 -15.43
C PRO A 287 -5.87 -1.50 -15.86
N SER A 288 -5.98 -1.28 -17.17
CA SER A 288 -6.63 -0.08 -17.70
C SER A 288 -8.12 -0.13 -17.36
N LEU A 289 -8.54 0.66 -16.40
CA LEU A 289 -9.96 0.85 -16.11
C LEU A 289 -10.51 1.82 -17.16
N ALA A 290 -11.23 1.28 -18.15
CA ALA A 290 -11.89 2.09 -19.19
C ALA A 290 -13.09 2.87 -18.63
#